data_19cbf983d43682f92a73a98f0749a158
#
_entry.id   19cbf983d43682f92a73a98f0749a158
#
_cell.length_a   1.000
_cell.length_b   1.000
_cell.length_c   1.000
_cell.angle_alpha   90.00
_cell.angle_beta   90.00
_cell.angle_gamma   90.00
#
_symmetry.space_group_name_H-M   'P 1'
#
loop_
_entity.id
_entity.type
_entity.pdbx_description
1 polymer ?
#
loop_
_entity_poly.entity_id
_entity_poly.type
_entity_poly.pdbx_seq_one_letter_code
_entity_poly.pdbx_strand_id
1 'polypeptide(L)'
;IMIVISPEKEDIKRLFMPNAALNAHLEEVGDTRSFALANEPVNAKISFVTQEIMNGNGNAILLCKEFVAGEPFAVLFGDDVMYVGGGEPVTKQLIDAFDKTGGTIVGCQHTPEDVARRCGVMIVDKKVTDKITKIKGIVEKPQGEIPSKLVSLGRFVLTPDIFDAIEK
;
A
#
# COMPACT_ATOMS: atom_id res chain seq x y z
N ILE A 1 3.98 6.11 -10.40
CA ILE A 1 3.52 4.98 -9.59
C ILE A 1 3.92 3.70 -10.29
N MET A 2 4.54 2.76 -9.57
CA MET A 2 4.77 1.39 -10.05
C MET A 2 3.67 0.49 -9.48
N ILE A 3 2.99 -0.28 -10.32
CA ILE A 3 2.00 -1.28 -9.93
C ILE A 3 2.60 -2.67 -10.18
N VAL A 4 2.73 -3.44 -9.10
CA VAL A 4 3.18 -4.84 -9.18
C VAL A 4 1.95 -5.73 -9.35
N ILE A 5 1.96 -6.56 -10.39
CA ILE A 5 0.85 -7.47 -10.72
C ILE A 5 1.36 -8.92 -10.85
N SER A 6 0.46 -9.90 -10.73
CA SER A 6 0.76 -11.28 -11.13
C SER A 6 0.43 -11.50 -12.62
N PRO A 7 0.98 -12.57 -13.24
CA PRO A 7 0.63 -12.91 -14.62
C PRO A 7 -0.87 -13.06 -14.86
N GLU A 8 -1.62 -13.62 -13.89
CA GLU A 8 -3.07 -13.80 -14.01
C GLU A 8 -3.87 -12.49 -13.89
N LYS A 9 -3.22 -11.39 -13.49
CA LYS A 9 -3.86 -10.07 -13.29
C LYS A 9 -3.45 -9.02 -14.32
N GLU A 10 -2.98 -9.44 -15.48
CA GLU A 10 -2.62 -8.54 -16.60
C GLU A 10 -3.78 -7.62 -17.02
N ASP A 11 -5.03 -8.03 -16.84
CA ASP A 11 -6.20 -7.21 -17.15
C ASP A 11 -6.28 -5.91 -16.32
N ILE A 12 -5.60 -5.83 -15.18
CA ILE A 12 -5.52 -4.59 -14.39
C ILE A 12 -4.94 -3.44 -15.24
N LYS A 13 -4.02 -3.73 -16.15
CA LYS A 13 -3.43 -2.72 -17.05
C LYS A 13 -4.49 -2.01 -17.88
N ARG A 14 -5.57 -2.72 -18.27
CA ARG A 14 -6.67 -2.15 -19.07
C ARG A 14 -7.46 -1.08 -18.34
N LEU A 15 -7.46 -1.09 -16.99
CA LEU A 15 -8.14 -0.06 -16.19
C LEU A 15 -7.50 1.33 -16.35
N PHE A 16 -6.26 1.37 -16.82
CA PHE A 16 -5.49 2.61 -17.03
C PHE A 16 -5.34 2.97 -18.51
N MET A 17 -6.07 2.29 -19.39
CA MET A 17 -6.09 2.54 -20.83
C MET A 17 -7.48 2.99 -21.29
N PRO A 18 -7.57 3.81 -22.35
CA PRO A 18 -8.86 4.16 -22.94
C PRO A 18 -9.64 2.90 -23.34
N ASN A 19 -10.90 2.83 -22.96
CA ASN A 19 -11.79 1.73 -23.32
C ASN A 19 -12.74 2.18 -24.44
N ALA A 20 -12.35 1.95 -25.70
CA ALA A 20 -13.12 2.39 -26.87
C ALA A 20 -14.53 1.79 -26.92
N ALA A 21 -14.70 0.52 -26.50
CA ALA A 21 -16.03 -0.12 -26.50
C ALA A 21 -16.97 0.49 -25.45
N LEU A 22 -16.45 0.76 -24.25
CA LEU A 22 -17.20 1.45 -23.21
C LEU A 22 -17.57 2.87 -23.66
N ASN A 23 -16.62 3.61 -24.21
CA ASN A 23 -16.84 4.98 -24.68
C ASN A 23 -17.93 5.03 -25.75
N ALA A 24 -17.87 4.16 -26.76
CA ALA A 24 -18.89 4.07 -27.81
C ALA A 24 -20.28 3.76 -27.23
N HIS A 25 -20.37 2.83 -26.27
CA HIS A 25 -21.64 2.53 -25.62
C HIS A 25 -22.20 3.71 -24.81
N LEU A 26 -21.33 4.39 -24.02
CA LEU A 26 -21.77 5.54 -23.22
C LEU A 26 -22.21 6.72 -24.10
N GLU A 27 -21.58 6.93 -25.24
CA GLU A 27 -22.02 7.90 -26.25
C GLU A 27 -23.39 7.53 -26.85
N GLU A 28 -23.59 6.24 -27.22
CA GLU A 28 -24.83 5.73 -27.79
C GLU A 28 -26.02 5.93 -26.84
N VAL A 29 -25.83 5.65 -25.55
CA VAL A 29 -26.90 5.80 -24.53
C VAL A 29 -27.01 7.23 -23.97
N GLY A 30 -26.11 8.14 -24.37
CA GLY A 30 -26.11 9.55 -23.95
C GLY A 30 -25.71 9.76 -22.49
N ASP A 31 -25.00 8.81 -21.85
CA ASP A 31 -24.52 8.94 -20.47
C ASP A 31 -23.21 9.75 -20.42
N THR A 32 -23.36 11.06 -20.54
CA THR A 32 -22.24 12.03 -20.52
C THR A 32 -21.48 12.04 -19.19
N ARG A 33 -22.15 11.73 -18.06
CA ARG A 33 -21.52 11.70 -16.73
C ARG A 33 -20.56 10.53 -16.63
N SER A 34 -21.02 9.33 -16.94
CA SER A 34 -20.17 8.13 -16.91
C SER A 34 -19.04 8.22 -17.93
N PHE A 35 -19.31 8.82 -19.11
CA PHE A 35 -18.28 9.08 -20.12
C PHE A 35 -17.17 9.98 -19.57
N ALA A 36 -17.51 11.09 -18.91
CA ALA A 36 -16.53 11.99 -18.31
C ALA A 36 -15.69 11.27 -17.23
N LEU A 37 -16.33 10.49 -16.35
CA LEU A 37 -15.65 9.72 -15.30
C LEU A 37 -14.72 8.63 -15.89
N ALA A 38 -15.17 7.91 -16.92
CA ALA A 38 -14.39 6.86 -17.59
C ALA A 38 -13.14 7.41 -18.30
N ASN A 39 -13.17 8.68 -18.69
CA ASN A 39 -12.08 9.35 -19.40
C ASN A 39 -11.36 10.41 -18.55
N GLU A 40 -11.65 10.45 -17.23
CA GLU A 40 -10.94 11.35 -16.33
C GLU A 40 -9.44 10.99 -16.32
N PRO A 41 -8.54 11.94 -16.63
CA PRO A 41 -7.13 11.63 -16.72
C PRO A 41 -6.56 11.29 -15.35
N VAL A 42 -5.88 10.15 -15.26
CA VAL A 42 -5.08 9.83 -14.08
C VAL A 42 -3.89 10.79 -14.01
N ASN A 43 -3.90 11.67 -13.04
CA ASN A 43 -2.82 12.67 -12.86
C ASN A 43 -1.57 12.04 -12.22
N ALA A 44 -1.11 10.91 -12.78
CA ALA A 44 0.08 10.20 -12.34
C ALA A 44 0.67 9.37 -13.49
N LYS A 45 1.99 9.27 -13.54
CA LYS A 45 2.68 8.34 -14.44
C LYS A 45 2.57 6.93 -13.86
N ILE A 46 1.85 6.04 -14.53
CA ILE A 46 1.67 4.65 -14.14
C ILE A 46 2.63 3.76 -14.93
N SER A 47 3.31 2.86 -14.23
CA SER A 47 4.16 1.81 -14.79
C SER A 47 3.80 0.48 -14.15
N PHE A 48 4.09 -0.63 -14.82
CA PHE A 48 3.77 -1.96 -14.33
C PHE A 48 5.00 -2.84 -14.32
N VAL A 49 5.08 -3.72 -13.34
CA VAL A 49 6.03 -4.83 -13.30
C VAL A 49 5.29 -6.10 -12.91
N THR A 50 5.60 -7.21 -13.57
CA THR A 50 4.98 -8.50 -13.30
C THR A 50 5.84 -9.31 -12.35
N GLN A 51 5.26 -9.76 -11.24
CA GLN A 51 5.85 -10.71 -10.32
C GLN A 51 5.59 -12.12 -10.85
N GLU A 52 6.56 -12.73 -11.51
CA GLU A 52 6.43 -14.06 -12.12
C GLU A 52 6.38 -15.19 -11.07
N ILE A 53 7.10 -15.01 -9.96
CA ILE A 53 7.15 -15.98 -8.87
C ILE A 53 6.49 -15.38 -7.64
N MET A 54 5.36 -15.96 -7.24
CA MET A 54 4.54 -15.49 -6.11
C MET A 54 5.13 -15.92 -4.75
N ASN A 55 6.33 -15.42 -4.43
CA ASN A 55 7.09 -15.75 -3.21
C ASN A 55 7.01 -14.67 -2.12
N GLY A 56 5.92 -13.93 -2.07
CA GLY A 56 5.61 -12.98 -1.00
C GLY A 56 5.82 -11.50 -1.35
N ASN A 57 5.38 -10.64 -0.42
CA ASN A 57 5.38 -9.19 -0.61
C ASN A 57 6.79 -8.58 -0.68
N GLY A 58 7.78 -9.18 -0.01
CA GLY A 58 9.17 -8.76 -0.10
C GLY A 58 9.70 -8.82 -1.52
N ASN A 59 9.44 -9.92 -2.24
CA ASN A 59 9.84 -10.03 -3.64
C ASN A 59 9.12 -9.00 -4.53
N ALA A 60 7.84 -8.74 -4.29
CA ALA A 60 7.10 -7.71 -5.01
C ALA A 60 7.74 -6.32 -4.83
N ILE A 61 8.18 -6.00 -3.61
CA ILE A 61 8.89 -4.75 -3.30
C ILE A 61 10.26 -4.73 -4.00
N LEU A 62 10.99 -5.85 -3.99
CA LEU A 62 12.32 -5.96 -4.60
C LEU A 62 12.32 -5.66 -6.10
N LEU A 63 11.26 -6.07 -6.82
CA LEU A 63 11.08 -5.76 -8.25
C LEU A 63 11.01 -4.25 -8.54
N CYS A 64 10.73 -3.42 -7.53
CA CYS A 64 10.66 -1.98 -7.66
C CYS A 64 11.99 -1.26 -7.36
N LYS A 65 13.08 -1.98 -7.03
CA LYS A 65 14.37 -1.41 -6.59
C LYS A 65 14.90 -0.35 -7.56
N GLU A 66 14.96 -0.66 -8.85
CA GLU A 66 15.43 0.28 -9.87
C GLU A 66 14.47 1.48 -10.06
N PHE A 67 13.18 1.24 -9.98
CA PHE A 67 12.17 2.30 -10.07
C PHE A 67 12.25 3.29 -8.91
N VAL A 68 12.52 2.80 -7.71
CA VAL A 68 12.70 3.60 -6.48
C VAL A 68 13.96 4.46 -6.55
N ALA A 69 15.00 4.00 -7.24
CA ALA A 69 16.23 4.76 -7.50
C ALA A 69 16.92 5.32 -6.24
N GLY A 70 16.82 4.60 -5.12
CA GLY A 70 17.49 4.97 -3.86
C GLY A 70 16.76 6.01 -3.02
N GLU A 71 15.51 6.36 -3.36
CA GLU A 71 14.71 7.31 -2.58
C GLU A 71 13.76 6.61 -1.62
N PRO A 72 13.33 7.26 -0.52
CA PRO A 72 12.20 6.79 0.30
C PRO A 72 10.92 6.69 -0.54
N PHE A 73 10.11 5.66 -0.30
CA PHE A 73 8.94 5.40 -1.10
C PHE A 73 7.75 4.86 -0.29
N ALA A 74 6.56 5.13 -0.77
CA ALA A 74 5.34 4.58 -0.18
C ALA A 74 4.98 3.24 -0.83
N VAL A 75 4.58 2.26 0.00
CA VAL A 75 4.01 0.98 -0.43
C VAL A 75 2.55 0.91 -0.01
N LEU A 76 1.69 0.55 -0.96
CA LEU A 76 0.26 0.43 -0.78
C LEU A 76 -0.20 -0.97 -1.24
N PHE A 77 -0.78 -1.76 -0.32
CA PHE A 77 -1.42 -3.01 -0.71
C PHE A 77 -2.77 -2.71 -1.36
N GLY A 78 -2.99 -3.29 -2.54
CA GLY A 78 -4.14 -2.97 -3.38
C GLY A 78 -5.49 -3.45 -2.84
N ASP A 79 -5.48 -4.43 -1.92
CA ASP A 79 -6.65 -4.99 -1.24
C ASP A 79 -7.03 -4.25 0.06
N ASP A 80 -6.17 -3.32 0.53
CA ASP A 80 -6.40 -2.52 1.72
C ASP A 80 -6.90 -1.12 1.37
N VAL A 81 -8.23 -0.93 1.36
CA VAL A 81 -8.84 0.38 1.13
C VAL A 81 -8.98 1.15 2.43
N MET A 82 -8.32 2.33 2.50
CA MET A 82 -8.31 3.18 3.69
C MET A 82 -9.34 4.31 3.56
N TYR A 83 -10.21 4.44 4.58
CA TYR A 83 -11.19 5.52 4.67
C TYR A 83 -11.05 6.28 5.99
N VAL A 84 -10.95 7.61 5.93
CA VAL A 84 -10.68 8.48 7.09
C VAL A 84 -11.81 9.48 7.40
N GLY A 85 -12.99 9.31 6.81
CA GLY A 85 -14.18 10.10 7.16
C GLY A 85 -14.01 11.62 7.03
N GLY A 86 -13.25 12.11 6.04
CA GLY A 86 -12.95 13.53 5.86
C GLY A 86 -11.71 14.03 6.60
N GLY A 87 -10.98 13.13 7.29
CA GLY A 87 -9.68 13.43 7.90
C GLY A 87 -8.54 13.39 6.88
N GLU A 88 -7.32 13.59 7.38
CA GLU A 88 -6.11 13.56 6.56
C GLU A 88 -5.87 12.14 6.00
N PRO A 89 -5.57 11.97 4.70
CA PRO A 89 -5.33 10.66 4.08
C PRO A 89 -4.23 9.87 4.81
N VAL A 90 -4.42 8.55 4.97
CA VAL A 90 -3.48 7.70 5.72
C VAL A 90 -2.05 7.82 5.19
N THR A 91 -1.86 7.76 3.86
CA THR A 91 -0.52 7.89 3.26
C THR A 91 0.14 9.23 3.61
N LYS A 92 -0.63 10.33 3.66
CA LYS A 92 -0.11 11.64 4.08
C LYS A 92 0.33 11.63 5.55
N GLN A 93 -0.46 11.00 6.43
CA GLN A 93 -0.08 10.85 7.85
C GLN A 93 1.22 10.06 8.02
N LEU A 94 1.46 9.03 7.18
CA LEU A 94 2.71 8.27 7.22
C LEU A 94 3.90 9.10 6.70
N ILE A 95 3.71 9.88 5.63
CA ILE A 95 4.75 10.78 5.11
C ILE A 95 5.12 11.80 6.18
N ASP A 96 4.15 12.43 6.84
CA ASP A 96 4.41 13.39 7.93
C ASP A 96 5.11 12.76 9.14
N ALA A 97 4.85 11.48 9.41
CA ALA A 97 5.57 10.75 10.44
C ALA A 97 7.01 10.44 9.99
N PHE A 98 7.21 10.09 8.72
CA PHE A 98 8.53 9.89 8.13
C PHE A 98 9.37 11.17 8.18
N ASP A 99 8.82 12.30 7.77
CA ASP A 99 9.50 13.61 7.80
C ASP A 99 9.98 13.98 9.22
N LYS A 100 9.24 13.54 10.25
CA LYS A 100 9.60 13.78 11.66
C LYS A 100 10.64 12.81 12.22
N THR A 101 10.71 11.59 11.69
CA THR A 101 11.50 10.51 12.30
C THR A 101 12.68 10.06 11.45
N GLY A 102 12.60 10.25 10.13
CA GLY A 102 13.62 9.82 9.15
C GLY A 102 13.74 8.30 8.96
N GLY A 103 12.85 7.50 9.59
CA GLY A 103 12.92 6.04 9.53
C GLY A 103 11.68 5.43 8.87
N THR A 104 11.76 4.14 8.54
CA THR A 104 10.63 3.36 8.01
C THR A 104 9.39 3.50 8.89
N ILE A 105 8.26 3.79 8.27
CA ILE A 105 6.95 3.96 8.91
C ILE A 105 6.01 2.86 8.46
N VAL A 106 5.29 2.26 9.41
CA VAL A 106 4.22 1.28 9.19
C VAL A 106 2.91 1.89 9.62
N GLY A 107 1.93 1.92 8.74
CA GLY A 107 0.56 2.29 9.07
C GLY A 107 -0.06 1.25 10.00
N CYS A 108 -0.62 1.71 11.12
CA CYS A 108 -1.18 0.83 12.14
C CYS A 108 -2.52 1.33 12.64
N GLN A 109 -3.34 0.38 13.12
CA GLN A 109 -4.58 0.71 13.85
C GLN A 109 -4.76 -0.21 15.06
N HIS A 110 -5.50 0.27 16.05
CA HIS A 110 -5.96 -0.56 17.16
C HIS A 110 -7.16 -1.40 16.73
N THR A 111 -7.13 -2.69 17.04
CA THR A 111 -8.21 -3.63 16.72
C THR A 111 -8.57 -4.49 17.93
N PRO A 112 -9.79 -5.06 17.96
CA PRO A 112 -10.13 -6.13 18.89
C PRO A 112 -9.17 -7.33 18.77
N GLU A 113 -9.03 -8.10 19.83
CA GLU A 113 -8.05 -9.20 19.89
C GLU A 113 -8.27 -10.30 18.85
N ASP A 114 -9.52 -10.64 18.59
CA ASP A 114 -9.93 -11.64 17.60
C ASP A 114 -9.54 -11.23 16.16
N VAL A 115 -9.55 -9.92 15.86
CA VAL A 115 -9.04 -9.36 14.60
C VAL A 115 -7.52 -9.36 14.58
N ALA A 116 -6.88 -8.93 15.68
CA ALA A 116 -5.43 -8.85 15.77
C ALA A 116 -4.76 -10.20 15.50
N ARG A 117 -5.35 -11.32 15.96
CA ARG A 117 -4.83 -12.67 15.72
C ARG A 117 -4.76 -13.08 14.25
N ARG A 118 -5.41 -12.35 13.35
CA ARG A 118 -5.39 -12.61 11.89
C ARG A 118 -4.50 -11.66 11.11
N CYS A 119 -3.83 -10.75 11.79
CA CYS A 119 -3.03 -9.68 11.20
C CYS A 119 -1.57 -9.74 11.68
N GLY A 120 -0.72 -8.91 11.07
CA GLY A 120 0.60 -8.59 11.58
C GLY A 120 0.49 -7.67 12.79
N VAL A 121 0.89 -8.15 13.97
CA VAL A 121 0.77 -7.43 15.25
C VAL A 121 2.10 -6.81 15.65
N MET A 122 2.07 -5.53 16.04
CA MET A 122 3.26 -4.79 16.42
C MET A 122 3.78 -5.19 17.80
N ILE A 123 5.09 -5.43 17.90
CA ILE A 123 5.82 -5.47 19.17
C ILE A 123 6.21 -4.04 19.52
N VAL A 124 5.47 -3.44 20.45
CA VAL A 124 5.67 -2.04 20.85
C VAL A 124 6.95 -1.90 21.69
N ASP A 125 7.76 -0.87 21.40
CA ASP A 125 8.89 -0.46 22.21
C ASP A 125 8.49 0.70 23.13
N LYS A 126 8.23 1.87 22.55
CA LYS A 126 7.83 3.06 23.30
C LYS A 126 6.96 4.00 22.48
N LYS A 127 6.08 4.72 23.15
CA LYS A 127 5.33 5.82 22.57
C LYS A 127 6.27 7.02 22.33
N VAL A 128 6.25 7.58 21.13
CA VAL A 128 7.03 8.78 20.75
C VAL A 128 6.16 10.02 20.78
N THR A 129 4.95 9.93 20.18
CA THR A 129 3.90 10.96 20.25
C THR A 129 2.54 10.25 20.39
N ASP A 130 1.45 11.01 20.41
CA ASP A 130 0.11 10.42 20.42
C ASP A 130 -0.20 9.61 19.15
N LYS A 131 0.48 9.90 18.03
CA LYS A 131 0.30 9.24 16.74
C LYS A 131 1.47 8.37 16.31
N ILE A 132 2.62 8.45 16.98
CA ILE A 132 3.84 7.74 16.59
C ILE A 132 4.32 6.87 17.73
N THR A 133 4.47 5.58 17.45
CA THR A 133 4.97 4.57 18.40
C THR A 133 6.16 3.86 17.77
N LYS A 134 7.28 3.77 18.51
CA LYS A 134 8.42 2.95 18.10
C LYS A 134 8.09 1.49 18.34
N ILE A 135 8.37 0.65 17.35
CA ILE A 135 8.18 -0.80 17.41
C ILE A 135 9.54 -1.52 17.37
N LYS A 136 9.59 -2.74 17.91
CA LYS A 136 10.75 -3.66 17.86
C LYS A 136 10.62 -4.69 16.74
N GLY A 137 9.41 -4.93 16.26
CA GLY A 137 9.13 -5.93 15.23
C GLY A 137 7.64 -6.14 15.03
N ILE A 138 7.33 -7.11 14.19
CA ILE A 138 5.96 -7.52 13.82
C ILE A 138 5.90 -9.05 13.98
N VAL A 139 4.81 -9.54 14.57
CA VAL A 139 4.49 -10.98 14.61
C VAL A 139 3.29 -11.22 13.70
N GLU A 140 3.49 -11.99 12.65
CA GLU A 140 2.42 -12.34 11.72
C GLU A 140 1.52 -13.43 12.33
N LYS A 141 0.22 -13.16 12.40
CA LYS A 141 -0.84 -14.08 12.85
C LYS A 141 -0.46 -14.86 14.12
N PRO A 142 -0.21 -14.19 15.25
CA PRO A 142 0.27 -14.82 16.47
C PRO A 142 -0.69 -15.91 16.96
N GLN A 143 -0.15 -17.12 17.22
CA GLN A 143 -0.93 -18.28 17.70
C GLN A 143 -1.07 -18.31 19.22
N GLY A 144 -0.18 -17.59 19.93
CA GLY A 144 -0.15 -17.50 21.40
C GLY A 144 -0.67 -16.17 21.92
N GLU A 145 0.01 -15.65 22.93
CA GLU A 145 -0.24 -14.29 23.45
C GLU A 145 0.06 -13.24 22.38
N ILE A 146 -0.84 -12.29 22.22
CA ILE A 146 -0.61 -11.18 21.27
C ILE A 146 0.23 -10.08 21.93
N PRO A 147 1.29 -9.58 21.27
CA PRO A 147 2.18 -8.58 21.87
C PRO A 147 1.50 -7.21 22.06
N SER A 148 0.46 -6.92 21.30
CA SER A 148 -0.33 -5.69 21.42
C SER A 148 -1.65 -5.82 20.66
N LYS A 149 -2.49 -4.78 20.71
CA LYS A 149 -3.69 -4.65 19.86
C LYS A 149 -3.45 -3.71 18.66
N LEU A 150 -2.19 -3.37 18.39
CA LEU A 150 -1.79 -2.52 17.28
C LEU A 150 -1.40 -3.40 16.09
N VAL A 151 -2.18 -3.35 15.01
CA VAL A 151 -1.97 -4.20 13.82
C VAL A 151 -1.50 -3.39 12.64
N SER A 152 -0.75 -4.04 11.73
CA SER A 152 -0.32 -3.47 10.47
C SER A 152 -1.51 -3.24 9.54
N LEU A 153 -1.50 -2.09 8.91
CA LEU A 153 -2.27 -1.81 7.70
C LEU A 153 -1.35 -1.98 6.48
N GLY A 154 -1.89 -2.30 5.35
CA GLY A 154 -1.14 -2.42 4.09
C GLY A 154 -0.61 -1.08 3.54
N ARG A 155 -0.08 -0.22 4.41
CA ARG A 155 0.48 1.10 4.09
C ARG A 155 1.79 1.31 4.80
N PHE A 156 2.83 1.64 4.01
CA PHE A 156 4.18 1.84 4.53
C PHE A 156 4.82 3.06 3.88
N VAL A 157 5.76 3.68 4.58
CA VAL A 157 6.83 4.50 3.97
C VAL A 157 8.14 3.80 4.31
N LEU A 158 8.84 3.34 3.30
CA LEU A 158 10.06 2.55 3.43
C LEU A 158 11.27 3.37 3.00
N THR A 159 12.40 3.09 3.63
CA THR A 159 13.72 3.58 3.22
C THR A 159 14.40 2.54 2.32
N PRO A 160 15.33 2.94 1.44
CA PRO A 160 15.96 2.03 0.46
C PRO A 160 16.75 0.86 1.07
N ASP A 161 17.16 0.94 2.33
CA ASP A 161 17.81 -0.13 3.08
C ASP A 161 16.93 -1.39 3.25
N ILE A 162 15.63 -1.28 2.99
CA ILE A 162 14.73 -2.43 2.94
C ILE A 162 15.15 -3.45 1.88
N PHE A 163 15.72 -3.00 0.76
CA PHE A 163 16.17 -3.89 -0.30
C PHE A 163 17.29 -4.80 0.17
N ASP A 164 18.25 -4.27 0.94
CA ASP A 164 19.35 -5.06 1.53
C ASP A 164 18.84 -6.06 2.56
N ALA A 165 17.72 -5.75 3.23
CA ALA A 165 17.11 -6.66 4.20
C ALA A 165 16.33 -7.80 3.52
N ILE A 166 15.74 -7.53 2.34
CA ILE A 166 14.99 -8.54 1.57
C ILE A 166 15.94 -9.50 0.85
N GLU A 167 17.10 -9.03 0.40
CA GLU A 167 18.11 -9.83 -0.34
C GLU A 167 18.92 -10.79 0.56
N LYS A 168 18.81 -10.72 1.90
CA LYS A 168 19.45 -11.63 2.89
C LYS A 168 18.67 -12.89 3.15
#